data_0e9ae04e4f2e4c89ed79fe9ca56cfda9
#
_entry.id   0e9ae04e4f2e4c89ed79fe9ca56cfda9
#
_cell.length_a   1.000
_cell.length_b   1.000
_cell.length_c   1.000
_cell.angle_alpha   90.00
_cell.angle_beta   90.00
_cell.angle_gamma   90.00
#
_symmetry.space_group_name_H-M   'P 1'
#
loop_
_entity.id
_entity.type
_entity.pdbx_description
1 polymer ?
#
loop_
_entity_poly.entity_id
_entity_poly.type
_entity_poly.pdbx_seq_one_letter_code
_entity_poly.pdbx_strand_id
1 'polypeptide(L)'
;CTFWLRHFFTIYGFLTINDEKMSKSKGTGILAKEFAEITNPETLRYYFAAKLNNKVEDIDLNFDDYVQRTNSDLVGKYLNIASRSASFLKKNNNILSTNIDNNILDNLASKKDEVVSLYESREYSKLVRIIMDLADDVNKYINEQTPWKKEMDEAVDISSTAIKAFYILSLYLHPIIPSITNEAFKFLNIKIVSINNVDEAITKINDYKPLLNRLEKIIIPEEEDMDNVNLINIDQFSAVDLRVAKIIKADDVEGADKLLQLTLDVGDLGTRNVFAGIKSAYKPEDLTDRYIVLVNNLEPRKMKFGISEGMVLASSNDAVSYTHLTLPTTSAV
;
A
#
# COMPACT_ATOMS: atom_id res chain seq x y z
N CYS A 1 -22.50 -12.35 30.44
CA CYS A 1 -21.98 -10.98 30.54
C CYS A 1 -21.89 -10.39 29.15
N THR A 2 -22.87 -9.52 28.83
CA THR A 2 -22.94 -8.83 27.53
C THR A 2 -22.01 -7.65 27.58
N PHE A 3 -20.85 -7.78 26.92
CA PHE A 3 -19.95 -6.64 26.71
C PHE A 3 -20.61 -5.69 25.72
N TRP A 4 -21.08 -4.54 26.18
CA TRP A 4 -21.45 -3.41 25.34
C TRP A 4 -20.16 -2.81 24.79
N LEU A 5 -19.78 -3.16 23.55
CA LEU A 5 -18.81 -2.43 22.76
C LEU A 5 -19.36 -1.04 22.47
N ARG A 6 -19.02 -0.07 23.30
CA ARG A 6 -19.25 1.35 22.98
C ARG A 6 -18.29 1.70 21.84
N HIS A 7 -18.83 1.75 20.63
CA HIS A 7 -18.10 2.30 19.49
C HIS A 7 -18.09 3.82 19.64
N PHE A 8 -16.95 4.37 20.04
CA PHE A 8 -16.74 5.80 20.01
C PHE A 8 -16.16 6.16 18.63
N PHE A 9 -16.90 6.92 17.85
CA PHE A 9 -16.38 7.57 16.65
C PHE A 9 -15.75 8.90 17.05
N THR A 10 -14.49 9.07 16.73
CA THR A 10 -13.79 10.34 16.87
C THR A 10 -13.53 10.90 15.47
N ILE A 11 -14.02 12.12 15.23
CA ILE A 11 -13.78 12.85 13.98
C ILE A 11 -12.53 13.69 14.21
N TYR A 12 -11.57 13.55 13.29
CA TYR A 12 -10.37 14.39 13.29
C TYR A 12 -10.50 15.41 12.19
N GLY A 13 -10.29 15.99 11.42
CA GLY A 13 -10.46 16.92 10.33
C GLY A 13 -10.45 16.23 8.98
N PHE A 14 -10.10 16.99 7.96
CA PHE A 14 -9.90 16.47 6.61
C PHE A 14 -8.48 15.94 6.43
N LEU A 15 -8.33 15.03 5.48
CA LEU A 15 -7.04 14.56 5.02
C LEU A 15 -6.69 15.26 3.70
N THR A 16 -5.53 15.90 3.66
CA THR A 16 -4.89 16.39 2.44
C THR A 16 -3.70 15.50 2.07
N ILE A 17 -3.24 15.59 0.83
CA ILE A 17 -2.05 14.90 0.36
C ILE A 17 -1.14 15.96 -0.27
N ASN A 18 0.07 16.13 0.28
CA ASN A 18 1.03 17.14 -0.13
C ASN A 18 0.39 18.55 -0.24
N ASP A 19 -0.38 18.91 0.81
CA ASP A 19 -1.15 20.17 0.93
C ASP A 19 -2.31 20.34 -0.10
N GLU A 20 -2.61 19.32 -0.89
CA GLU A 20 -3.73 19.34 -1.81
C GLU A 20 -4.93 18.53 -1.29
N LYS A 21 -6.12 19.07 -1.53
CA LYS A 21 -7.36 18.36 -1.19
C LYS A 21 -7.52 17.11 -2.06
N MET A 22 -7.80 15.97 -1.43
CA MET A 22 -8.10 14.73 -2.16
C MET A 22 -9.27 14.92 -3.12
N SER A 23 -9.04 14.69 -4.41
CA SER A 23 -10.05 14.78 -5.46
C SER A 23 -9.86 13.66 -6.47
N LYS A 24 -10.88 12.83 -6.65
CA LYS A 24 -10.88 11.77 -7.67
C LYS A 24 -10.82 12.33 -9.09
N SER A 25 -11.46 13.49 -9.33
CA SER A 25 -11.49 14.12 -10.65
C SER A 25 -10.20 14.82 -11.04
N LYS A 26 -9.30 15.07 -10.08
CA LYS A 26 -7.99 15.71 -10.29
C LYS A 26 -6.82 14.76 -10.12
N GLY A 27 -7.05 13.44 -9.95
CA GLY A 27 -5.98 12.49 -9.73
C GLY A 27 -5.17 12.68 -8.43
N THR A 28 -5.59 13.59 -7.53
CA THR A 28 -4.87 13.88 -6.28
C THR A 28 -5.24 12.96 -5.12
N GLY A 29 -6.05 11.92 -5.37
CA GLY A 29 -6.48 10.97 -4.35
C GLY A 29 -5.92 9.58 -4.59
N ILE A 30 -5.16 9.04 -3.63
CA ILE A 30 -4.79 7.63 -3.62
C ILE A 30 -5.78 6.83 -2.78
N LEU A 31 -6.24 5.68 -3.27
CA LEU A 31 -7.05 4.78 -2.47
C LEU A 31 -6.20 4.11 -1.39
N ALA A 32 -6.77 3.94 -0.19
CA ALA A 32 -6.07 3.28 0.91
C ALA A 32 -5.58 1.86 0.55
N LYS A 33 -6.29 1.15 -0.35
CA LYS A 33 -5.89 -0.15 -0.85
C LYS A 33 -4.64 -0.06 -1.73
N GLU A 34 -4.59 0.88 -2.65
CA GLU A 34 -3.44 1.13 -3.55
C GLU A 34 -2.21 1.53 -2.73
N PHE A 35 -2.39 2.41 -1.73
CA PHE A 35 -1.32 2.77 -0.82
C PHE A 35 -0.79 1.56 -0.02
N ALA A 36 -1.67 0.65 0.39
CA ALA A 36 -1.30 -0.58 1.09
C ALA A 36 -0.54 -1.59 0.22
N GLU A 37 -0.64 -1.51 -1.10
CA GLU A 37 0.14 -2.31 -2.06
C GLU A 37 1.57 -1.74 -2.24
N ILE A 38 1.73 -0.43 -2.06
CA ILE A 38 3.02 0.26 -2.21
C ILE A 38 3.85 0.14 -0.92
N THR A 39 3.23 0.16 0.25
CA THR A 39 3.92 0.23 1.55
C THR A 39 3.19 -0.58 2.63
N ASN A 40 3.87 -0.79 3.78
CA ASN A 40 3.24 -1.46 4.92
C ASN A 40 2.19 -0.55 5.57
N PRO A 41 0.91 -0.94 5.64
CA PRO A 41 -0.17 -0.12 6.21
C PRO A 41 0.09 0.35 7.65
N GLU A 42 0.88 -0.38 8.43
CA GLU A 42 1.17 0.00 9.81
C GLU A 42 2.12 1.19 9.92
N THR A 43 2.99 1.39 8.94
CA THR A 43 3.84 2.59 8.90
C THR A 43 2.99 3.84 8.65
N LEU A 44 1.91 3.74 7.88
CA LEU A 44 0.94 4.82 7.72
C LEU A 44 0.15 5.07 9.02
N ARG A 45 -0.26 4.00 9.72
CA ARG A 45 -0.91 4.14 11.04
C ARG A 45 0.01 4.86 12.03
N TYR A 46 1.31 4.52 12.04
CA TYR A 46 2.31 5.19 12.85
C TYR A 46 2.43 6.67 12.50
N TYR A 47 2.50 6.99 11.20
CA TYR A 47 2.60 8.36 10.72
C TYR A 47 1.41 9.21 11.17
N PHE A 48 0.19 8.71 11.03
CA PHE A 48 -0.99 9.40 11.52
C PHE A 48 -0.98 9.52 13.04
N ALA A 49 -0.64 8.48 13.78
CA ALA A 49 -0.52 8.56 15.22
C ALA A 49 0.49 9.65 15.66
N ALA A 50 1.58 9.82 14.94
CA ALA A 50 2.57 10.86 15.22
C ALA A 50 2.06 12.30 14.96
N LYS A 51 0.96 12.47 14.22
CA LYS A 51 0.33 13.77 13.92
C LYS A 51 -0.96 14.01 14.70
N LEU A 52 -1.69 12.95 15.03
CA LEU A 52 -3.01 13.04 15.67
C LEU A 52 -2.92 13.47 17.14
N ASN A 53 -3.79 14.39 17.51
CA ASN A 53 -4.06 14.82 18.88
C ASN A 53 -5.57 14.72 19.20
N ASN A 54 -6.02 15.22 20.34
CA ASN A 54 -7.42 15.18 20.74
C ASN A 54 -8.28 16.33 20.18
N LYS A 55 -7.73 17.17 19.30
CA LYS A 55 -8.44 18.26 18.64
C LYS A 55 -8.89 17.86 17.23
N VAL A 56 -9.85 18.60 16.70
CA VAL A 56 -10.28 18.48 15.31
C VAL A 56 -9.40 19.39 14.45
N GLU A 57 -8.41 18.82 13.80
CA GLU A 57 -7.44 19.53 12.95
C GLU A 57 -7.26 18.73 11.65
N ASP A 58 -7.06 19.44 10.54
CA ASP A 58 -6.76 18.79 9.27
C ASP A 58 -5.36 18.18 9.30
N ILE A 59 -5.21 17.06 8.61
CA ILE A 59 -3.94 16.31 8.57
C ILE A 59 -3.47 16.26 7.14
N ASP A 60 -2.22 16.63 6.94
CA ASP A 60 -1.55 16.45 5.65
C ASP A 60 -0.70 15.20 5.64
N LEU A 61 -0.91 14.35 4.63
CA LEU A 61 -0.05 13.23 4.28
C LEU A 61 1.01 13.71 3.28
N ASN A 62 2.13 14.20 3.80
CA ASN A 62 3.30 14.51 3.00
C ASN A 62 4.17 13.26 2.87
N PHE A 63 4.45 12.81 1.65
CA PHE A 63 5.16 11.54 1.42
C PHE A 63 6.63 11.58 1.82
N ASP A 64 7.31 12.70 1.65
CA ASP A 64 8.71 12.82 2.06
C ASP A 64 8.82 12.81 3.59
N ASP A 65 7.94 13.53 4.32
CA ASP A 65 7.85 13.48 5.79
C ASP A 65 7.46 12.08 6.28
N TYR A 66 6.55 11.40 5.59
CA TYR A 66 6.15 10.03 5.91
C TYR A 66 7.33 9.05 5.81
N VAL A 67 8.07 9.07 4.71
CA VAL A 67 9.24 8.22 4.50
C VAL A 67 10.34 8.55 5.49
N GLN A 68 10.64 9.84 5.69
CA GLN A 68 11.64 10.29 6.63
C GLN A 68 11.30 9.86 8.06
N ARG A 69 10.07 10.10 8.52
CA ARG A 69 9.62 9.77 9.87
C ARG A 69 9.61 8.26 10.10
N THR A 70 9.09 7.48 9.19
CA THR A 70 9.11 6.01 9.29
C THR A 70 10.54 5.49 9.39
N ASN A 71 11.44 5.99 8.56
CA ASN A 71 12.83 5.56 8.54
C ASN A 71 13.62 6.02 9.77
N SER A 72 13.37 7.24 10.26
CA SER A 72 14.07 7.74 11.44
C SER A 72 13.57 7.07 12.73
N ASP A 73 12.25 7.04 12.92
CA ASP A 73 11.65 6.63 14.18
C ASP A 73 11.56 5.11 14.30
N LEU A 74 10.88 4.45 13.33
CA LEU A 74 10.68 3.00 13.44
C LEU A 74 11.97 2.23 13.14
N VAL A 75 12.64 2.53 12.03
CA VAL A 75 13.83 1.76 11.63
C VAL A 75 15.07 2.26 12.37
N GLY A 76 15.28 3.58 12.42
CA GLY A 76 16.50 4.20 12.96
C GLY A 76 16.58 4.22 14.47
N LYS A 77 15.44 4.29 15.18
CA LYS A 77 15.40 4.32 16.66
C LYS A 77 14.90 3.01 17.23
N TYR A 78 13.61 2.68 17.05
CA TYR A 78 12.96 1.54 17.70
C TYR A 78 13.57 0.19 17.29
N LEU A 79 13.52 -0.18 16.00
CA LEU A 79 14.02 -1.47 15.55
C LEU A 79 15.55 -1.59 15.57
N ASN A 80 16.24 -0.46 15.52
CA ASN A 80 17.70 -0.40 15.62
C ASN A 80 18.22 -0.97 16.95
N ILE A 81 17.46 -0.80 18.04
CA ILE A 81 17.80 -1.36 19.36
C ILE A 81 17.95 -2.88 19.27
N ALA A 82 16.93 -3.56 18.71
CA ALA A 82 16.95 -5.00 18.55
C ALA A 82 18.03 -5.47 17.56
N SER A 83 18.16 -4.79 16.41
CA SER A 83 19.15 -5.12 15.39
C SER A 83 20.58 -5.08 15.90
N ARG A 84 20.93 -4.05 16.67
CA ARG A 84 22.28 -3.87 17.22
C ARG A 84 22.60 -4.87 18.34
N SER A 85 21.61 -5.18 19.18
CA SER A 85 21.80 -6.03 20.36
C SER A 85 21.75 -7.53 20.05
N ALA A 86 20.92 -7.93 19.08
CA ALA A 86 20.72 -9.34 18.72
C ALA A 86 22.02 -10.06 18.31
N SER A 87 22.95 -9.35 17.67
CA SER A 87 24.22 -9.93 17.21
C SER A 87 25.12 -10.42 18.35
N PHE A 88 25.12 -9.73 19.48
CA PHE A 88 25.87 -10.15 20.69
C PHE A 88 25.18 -11.32 21.36
N LEU A 89 23.86 -11.27 21.51
CA LEU A 89 23.08 -12.35 22.10
C LEU A 89 23.15 -13.64 21.27
N LYS A 90 23.22 -13.55 19.94
CA LYS A 90 23.41 -14.72 19.07
C LYS A 90 24.71 -15.47 19.40
N LYS A 91 25.79 -14.74 19.74
CA LYS A 91 27.06 -15.36 20.16
C LYS A 91 26.94 -16.01 21.54
N ASN A 92 25.95 -15.64 22.35
CA ASN A 92 25.59 -16.27 23.61
C ASN A 92 24.39 -17.22 23.48
N ASN A 93 24.24 -17.93 22.38
CA ASN A 93 23.15 -18.88 22.13
C ASN A 93 21.73 -18.29 22.29
N ASN A 94 21.59 -16.98 22.03
CA ASN A 94 20.35 -16.20 22.19
C ASN A 94 19.84 -16.14 23.66
N ILE A 95 20.68 -16.40 24.66
CA ILE A 95 20.36 -16.35 26.09
C ILE A 95 20.70 -14.96 26.60
N LEU A 96 19.74 -14.35 27.33
CA LEU A 96 19.94 -13.06 27.99
C LEU A 96 20.67 -13.25 29.32
N SER A 97 21.47 -12.26 29.69
CA SER A 97 22.06 -12.16 31.02
C SER A 97 21.01 -11.78 32.08
N THR A 98 21.26 -12.17 33.31
CA THR A 98 20.55 -11.68 34.51
C THR A 98 21.14 -10.39 35.05
N ASN A 99 22.39 -10.07 34.68
CA ASN A 99 23.08 -8.84 35.07
C ASN A 99 22.67 -7.71 34.11
N ILE A 100 21.65 -6.94 34.49
CA ILE A 100 21.02 -5.90 33.69
C ILE A 100 21.05 -4.56 34.40
N ASP A 101 21.08 -3.47 33.64
CA ASP A 101 20.95 -2.12 34.19
C ASP A 101 19.47 -1.79 34.41
N ASN A 102 19.06 -1.88 35.70
CA ASN A 102 17.68 -1.59 36.07
C ASN A 102 17.34 -0.10 35.96
N ASN A 103 18.29 0.83 36.04
CA ASN A 103 17.97 2.26 35.99
C ASN A 103 17.26 2.65 34.69
N ILE A 104 17.73 2.14 33.54
CA ILE A 104 17.10 2.43 32.26
C ILE A 104 15.75 1.71 32.13
N LEU A 105 15.64 0.48 32.61
CA LEU A 105 14.39 -0.29 32.55
C LEU A 105 13.32 0.33 33.46
N ASP A 106 13.66 0.74 34.66
CA ASP A 106 12.77 1.42 35.62
C ASP A 106 12.27 2.76 35.04
N ASN A 107 13.16 3.51 34.37
CA ASN A 107 12.75 4.73 33.67
C ASN A 107 11.66 4.44 32.60
N LEU A 108 11.87 3.43 31.75
CA LEU A 108 10.88 3.04 30.77
C LEU A 108 9.58 2.55 31.42
N ALA A 109 9.67 1.66 32.39
CA ALA A 109 8.53 1.07 33.09
C ALA A 109 7.68 2.14 33.83
N SER A 110 8.34 3.14 34.43
CA SER A 110 7.66 4.25 35.12
C SER A 110 6.73 5.08 34.21
N LYS A 111 6.95 5.03 32.90
CA LYS A 111 6.10 5.75 31.90
C LYS A 111 4.79 5.05 31.55
N LYS A 112 4.56 3.84 32.05
CA LYS A 112 3.40 3.02 31.72
C LYS A 112 2.08 3.76 31.91
N ASP A 113 1.86 4.34 33.08
CA ASP A 113 0.58 5.00 33.39
C ASP A 113 0.38 6.28 32.55
N GLU A 114 1.45 7.02 32.27
CA GLU A 114 1.43 8.16 31.35
C GLU A 114 1.05 7.71 29.92
N VAL A 115 1.65 6.62 29.45
CA VAL A 115 1.35 6.03 28.13
C VAL A 115 -0.11 5.61 28.04
N VAL A 116 -0.64 4.91 29.03
CA VAL A 116 -2.05 4.50 29.08
C VAL A 116 -2.99 5.72 29.07
N SER A 117 -2.71 6.73 29.90
CA SER A 117 -3.50 7.96 29.95
C SER A 117 -3.52 8.71 28.63
N LEU A 118 -2.38 8.74 27.91
CA LEU A 118 -2.31 9.37 26.59
C LEU A 118 -3.09 8.61 25.51
N TYR A 119 -3.14 7.29 25.57
CA TYR A 119 -4.03 6.48 24.71
C TYR A 119 -5.50 6.79 25.00
N GLU A 120 -5.89 6.83 26.27
CA GLU A 120 -7.28 7.10 26.68
C GLU A 120 -7.72 8.52 26.30
N SER A 121 -6.82 9.50 26.44
CA SER A 121 -7.07 10.90 26.07
C SER A 121 -6.90 11.20 24.58
N ARG A 122 -6.47 10.24 23.77
CA ARG A 122 -6.21 10.36 22.32
C ARG A 122 -5.11 11.38 21.95
N GLU A 123 -4.19 11.58 22.85
CA GLU A 123 -3.00 12.45 22.64
C GLU A 123 -1.87 11.67 21.94
N TYR A 124 -2.18 11.10 20.75
CA TYR A 124 -1.28 10.16 20.06
C TYR A 124 0.04 10.79 19.65
N SER A 125 0.07 12.05 19.21
CA SER A 125 1.32 12.72 18.83
C SER A 125 2.27 12.89 20.03
N LYS A 126 1.71 13.23 21.18
CA LYS A 126 2.48 13.33 22.44
C LYS A 126 2.96 11.96 22.88
N LEU A 127 2.10 10.94 22.78
CA LEU A 127 2.42 9.55 23.09
C LEU A 127 3.60 9.05 22.26
N VAL A 128 3.52 9.19 20.92
CA VAL A 128 4.58 8.76 20.00
C VAL A 128 5.89 9.47 20.29
N ARG A 129 5.85 10.77 20.61
CA ARG A 129 7.05 11.52 20.99
C ARG A 129 7.71 10.92 22.24
N ILE A 130 6.94 10.67 23.30
CA ILE A 130 7.47 10.07 24.53
C ILE A 130 8.10 8.71 24.25
N ILE A 131 7.44 7.85 23.46
CA ILE A 131 7.99 6.53 23.13
C ILE A 131 9.30 6.65 22.33
N MET A 132 9.38 7.59 21.40
CA MET A 132 10.58 7.81 20.60
C MET A 132 11.72 8.45 21.42
N ASP A 133 11.41 9.31 22.37
CA ASP A 133 12.39 9.86 23.31
C ASP A 133 12.98 8.73 24.18
N LEU A 134 12.14 7.81 24.67
CA LEU A 134 12.60 6.62 25.39
C LEU A 134 13.47 5.70 24.51
N ALA A 135 13.12 5.55 23.23
CA ALA A 135 13.95 4.77 22.29
C ALA A 135 15.31 5.46 22.04
N ASP A 136 15.35 6.78 22.01
CA ASP A 136 16.61 7.55 21.94
C ASP A 136 17.47 7.34 23.20
N ASP A 137 16.87 7.34 24.39
CA ASP A 137 17.59 7.06 25.65
C ASP A 137 18.24 5.67 25.62
N VAL A 138 17.53 4.64 25.12
CA VAL A 138 18.08 3.29 24.96
C VAL A 138 19.22 3.25 23.93
N ASN A 139 19.07 3.92 22.78
CA ASN A 139 20.14 4.02 21.80
C ASN A 139 21.37 4.77 22.32
N LYS A 140 21.14 5.83 23.12
CA LYS A 140 22.20 6.57 23.82
C LYS A 140 22.93 5.66 24.79
N TYR A 141 22.21 4.89 25.63
CA TYR A 141 22.79 3.89 26.53
C TYR A 141 23.69 2.91 25.77
N ILE A 142 23.22 2.31 24.67
CA ILE A 142 24.02 1.40 23.85
C ILE A 142 25.29 2.09 23.31
N ASN A 143 25.17 3.37 22.89
CA ASN A 143 26.31 4.13 22.38
C ASN A 143 27.35 4.45 23.45
N GLU A 144 26.92 4.81 24.67
CA GLU A 144 27.78 5.14 25.79
C GLU A 144 28.48 3.90 26.33
N GLN A 145 27.76 2.78 26.44
CA GLN A 145 28.30 1.51 26.92
C GLN A 145 29.23 0.83 25.90
N THR A 146 29.15 1.18 24.61
CA THR A 146 30.02 0.67 23.54
C THR A 146 30.24 -0.85 23.54
N PRO A 147 29.18 -1.71 23.46
CA PRO A 147 29.30 -3.17 23.58
C PRO A 147 30.26 -3.80 22.59
N TRP A 148 30.50 -3.17 21.47
CA TRP A 148 31.49 -3.61 20.44
C TRP A 148 32.94 -3.42 20.84
N LYS A 149 33.23 -2.73 21.98
CA LYS A 149 34.56 -2.53 22.55
C LYS A 149 34.77 -3.28 23.84
N LYS A 150 33.77 -4.06 24.27
CA LYS A 150 33.76 -4.75 25.55
C LYS A 150 34.02 -6.24 25.38
N GLU A 151 34.42 -6.88 26.48
CA GLU A 151 34.44 -8.34 26.58
C GLU A 151 33.04 -8.91 26.35
N MET A 152 32.99 -10.20 25.94
CA MET A 152 31.73 -10.80 25.51
C MET A 152 30.64 -10.77 26.60
N ASP A 153 31.00 -11.05 27.85
CA ASP A 153 30.04 -11.09 28.97
C ASP A 153 29.42 -9.71 29.21
N GLU A 154 30.25 -8.64 29.23
CA GLU A 154 29.76 -7.27 29.37
C GLU A 154 28.90 -6.86 28.15
N ALA A 155 29.29 -7.26 26.96
CA ALA A 155 28.49 -6.97 25.73
C ALA A 155 27.13 -7.67 25.78
N VAL A 156 27.07 -8.88 26.35
CA VAL A 156 25.82 -9.63 26.55
C VAL A 156 24.96 -8.95 27.62
N ASP A 157 25.52 -8.45 28.71
CA ASP A 157 24.81 -7.71 29.78
C ASP A 157 24.12 -6.46 29.20
N ILE A 158 24.90 -5.63 28.47
CA ILE A 158 24.41 -4.41 27.83
C ILE A 158 23.30 -4.75 26.80
N SER A 159 23.53 -5.76 25.97
CA SER A 159 22.58 -6.17 24.97
C SER A 159 21.29 -6.75 25.55
N SER A 160 21.41 -7.46 26.70
CA SER A 160 20.25 -7.99 27.43
C SER A 160 19.38 -6.87 28.01
N THR A 161 19.99 -5.84 28.56
CA THR A 161 19.30 -4.63 29.01
C THR A 161 18.57 -3.96 27.85
N ALA A 162 19.24 -3.76 26.72
CA ALA A 162 18.65 -3.13 25.53
C ALA A 162 17.48 -3.95 24.94
N ILE A 163 17.56 -5.28 24.93
CA ILE A 163 16.46 -6.16 24.47
C ILE A 163 15.26 -6.11 25.41
N LYS A 164 15.47 -6.03 26.73
CA LYS A 164 14.37 -5.82 27.68
C LYS A 164 13.71 -4.44 27.50
N ALA A 165 14.51 -3.39 27.28
CA ALA A 165 13.98 -2.08 26.93
C ALA A 165 13.19 -2.09 25.62
N PHE A 166 13.66 -2.79 24.59
CA PHE A 166 12.94 -3.00 23.32
C PHE A 166 11.58 -3.68 23.54
N TYR A 167 11.50 -4.64 24.47
CA TYR A 167 10.22 -5.25 24.84
C TYR A 167 9.23 -4.24 25.38
N ILE A 168 9.64 -3.39 26.34
CA ILE A 168 8.76 -2.37 26.93
C ILE A 168 8.28 -1.39 25.85
N LEU A 169 9.16 -0.92 24.97
CA LEU A 169 8.81 -0.07 23.85
C LEU A 169 7.84 -0.76 22.87
N SER A 170 8.01 -2.07 22.66
CA SER A 170 7.09 -2.87 21.82
C SER A 170 5.69 -2.95 22.44
N LEU A 171 5.58 -3.09 23.77
CA LEU A 171 4.29 -3.03 24.46
C LEU A 171 3.60 -1.67 24.26
N TYR A 172 4.36 -0.58 24.36
CA TYR A 172 3.84 0.78 24.20
C TYR A 172 3.40 1.08 22.77
N LEU A 173 4.08 0.55 21.76
CA LEU A 173 3.75 0.74 20.35
C LEU A 173 2.67 -0.23 19.83
N HIS A 174 2.39 -1.31 20.57
CA HIS A 174 1.53 -2.39 20.08
C HIS A 174 0.15 -1.93 19.60
N PRO A 175 -0.57 -1.00 20.24
CA PRO A 175 -1.86 -0.53 19.74
C PRO A 175 -1.78 0.23 18.41
N ILE A 176 -0.63 0.82 18.08
CA ILE A 176 -0.43 1.60 16.86
C ILE A 176 0.01 0.69 15.71
N ILE A 177 1.01 -0.18 15.94
CA ILE A 177 1.65 -1.03 14.93
C ILE A 177 1.64 -2.51 15.34
N PRO A 178 0.45 -3.13 15.47
CA PRO A 178 0.29 -4.47 16.04
C PRO A 178 1.02 -5.57 15.25
N SER A 179 1.07 -5.53 13.92
CA SER A 179 1.74 -6.58 13.15
C SER A 179 3.26 -6.52 13.33
N ILE A 180 3.85 -5.31 13.29
CA ILE A 180 5.29 -5.13 13.49
C ILE A 180 5.69 -5.56 14.91
N THR A 181 4.91 -5.16 15.92
CA THR A 181 5.21 -5.54 17.32
C THR A 181 4.90 -7.01 17.60
N ASN A 182 3.94 -7.65 16.92
CA ASN A 182 3.75 -9.10 17.02
C ASN A 182 4.98 -9.88 16.50
N GLU A 183 5.61 -9.42 15.42
CA GLU A 183 6.88 -10.01 14.98
C GLU A 183 8.01 -9.74 16.00
N ALA A 184 8.03 -8.56 16.64
CA ALA A 184 8.95 -8.28 17.74
C ALA A 184 8.72 -9.23 18.94
N PHE A 185 7.47 -9.49 19.32
CA PHE A 185 7.16 -10.45 20.41
C PHE A 185 7.52 -11.89 20.03
N LYS A 186 7.37 -12.29 18.78
CA LYS A 186 7.87 -13.59 18.30
C LYS A 186 9.40 -13.67 18.42
N PHE A 187 10.12 -12.62 18.00
CA PHE A 187 11.57 -12.54 18.19
C PHE A 187 11.95 -12.66 19.66
N LEU A 188 11.24 -11.95 20.56
CA LEU A 188 11.45 -11.96 22.01
C LEU A 188 10.98 -13.25 22.70
N ASN A 189 10.37 -14.20 21.97
CA ASN A 189 9.77 -15.42 22.50
C ASN A 189 8.68 -15.16 23.55
N ILE A 190 7.93 -14.08 23.39
CA ILE A 190 6.82 -13.68 24.27
C ILE A 190 5.50 -14.24 23.72
N LYS A 191 4.71 -14.87 24.58
CA LYS A 191 3.42 -15.50 24.22
C LYS A 191 2.22 -14.68 24.64
N ILE A 192 2.31 -13.97 25.75
CA ILE A 192 1.20 -13.17 26.31
C ILE A 192 1.60 -11.71 26.26
N VAL A 193 0.87 -10.93 25.45
CA VAL A 193 1.11 -9.49 25.30
C VAL A 193 0.13 -8.71 26.16
N SER A 194 0.64 -8.06 27.18
CA SER A 194 -0.13 -7.17 28.05
C SER A 194 0.75 -6.01 28.52
N ILE A 195 0.22 -4.80 28.51
CA ILE A 195 0.90 -3.63 29.07
C ILE A 195 1.16 -3.76 30.57
N ASN A 196 0.46 -4.67 31.24
CA ASN A 196 0.71 -4.96 32.67
C ASN A 196 1.93 -5.85 32.90
N ASN A 197 2.49 -6.45 31.83
CA ASN A 197 3.63 -7.35 31.91
C ASN A 197 4.95 -6.63 31.57
N VAL A 198 5.10 -5.36 31.90
CA VAL A 198 6.33 -4.59 31.61
C VAL A 198 7.58 -5.23 32.25
N ASP A 199 7.40 -6.00 33.31
CA ASP A 199 8.46 -6.70 34.05
C ASP A 199 8.63 -8.17 33.61
N GLU A 200 8.07 -8.57 32.46
CA GLU A 200 8.15 -9.96 31.98
C GLU A 200 9.59 -10.44 31.87
N ALA A 201 9.84 -11.64 32.41
CA ALA A 201 11.15 -12.23 32.40
C ALA A 201 11.50 -12.82 31.04
N ILE A 202 12.30 -12.10 30.26
CA ILE A 202 12.85 -12.59 29.01
C ILE A 202 14.19 -13.24 29.27
N THR A 203 14.27 -14.55 29.11
CA THR A 203 15.51 -15.32 29.31
C THR A 203 16.19 -15.73 28.02
N LYS A 204 15.43 -15.86 26.92
CA LYS A 204 15.94 -16.30 25.64
C LYS A 204 15.12 -15.67 24.49
N ILE A 205 15.81 -15.24 23.44
CA ILE A 205 15.20 -14.74 22.20
C ILE A 205 15.32 -15.78 21.08
N ASN A 206 14.54 -15.58 20.03
CA ASN A 206 14.68 -16.29 18.76
C ASN A 206 15.72 -15.59 17.86
N ASP A 207 16.09 -16.19 16.74
CA ASP A 207 16.97 -15.55 15.76
C ASP A 207 16.33 -14.27 15.19
N TYR A 208 17.10 -13.20 15.20
CA TYR A 208 16.66 -11.91 14.68
C TYR A 208 16.55 -11.92 13.16
N LYS A 209 15.44 -11.42 12.68
CA LYS A 209 15.24 -11.07 11.26
C LYS A 209 14.77 -9.61 11.21
N PRO A 210 15.15 -8.83 10.18
CA PRO A 210 14.63 -7.47 10.02
C PRO A 210 13.11 -7.45 10.03
N LEU A 211 12.53 -6.66 10.93
CA LEU A 211 11.07 -6.58 11.14
C LEU A 211 10.41 -5.57 10.20
N LEU A 212 11.17 -4.61 9.72
CA LEU A 212 10.77 -3.61 8.75
C LEU A 212 12.01 -3.15 7.96
N ASN A 213 11.89 -3.05 6.66
CA ASN A 213 12.92 -2.45 5.81
C ASN A 213 12.74 -0.93 5.74
N ARG A 214 13.81 -0.20 5.41
CA ARG A 214 13.70 1.22 5.12
C ARG A 214 12.79 1.44 3.93
N LEU A 215 11.92 2.45 4.04
CA LEU A 215 11.10 2.87 2.91
C LEU A 215 11.97 3.64 1.91
N GLU A 216 11.77 3.34 0.66
CA GLU A 216 12.28 4.16 -0.44
C GLU A 216 11.34 5.34 -0.69
N LYS A 217 11.77 6.28 -1.55
CA LYS A 217 10.91 7.39 -1.94
C LYS A 217 9.63 6.84 -2.57
N ILE A 218 8.48 7.25 -2.05
CA ILE A 218 7.20 6.89 -2.64
C ILE A 218 7.01 7.75 -3.89
N ILE A 219 6.99 7.09 -5.02
CA ILE A 219 6.58 7.66 -6.29
C ILE A 219 5.17 7.12 -6.51
N ILE A 220 4.16 7.98 -6.34
CA ILE A 220 2.83 7.66 -6.84
C ILE A 220 2.97 7.80 -8.35
N PRO A 221 2.63 6.77 -9.15
CA PRO A 221 2.47 6.98 -10.57
C PRO A 221 1.46 8.14 -10.69
N GLU A 222 1.88 9.26 -11.27
CA GLU A 222 0.92 10.24 -11.75
C GLU A 222 -0.03 9.41 -12.62
N GLU A 223 -1.32 9.34 -12.28
CA GLU A 223 -2.31 8.90 -13.25
C GLU A 223 -1.97 9.72 -14.49
N GLU A 224 -1.61 9.03 -15.58
CA GLU A 224 -1.36 9.69 -16.86
C GLU A 224 -2.46 10.73 -16.98
N ASP A 225 -2.07 12.00 -16.97
CA ASP A 225 -2.99 13.14 -16.97
C ASP A 225 -4.15 12.81 -17.92
N MET A 226 -5.32 12.48 -17.35
CA MET A 226 -6.53 12.39 -18.16
C MET A 226 -6.83 13.73 -18.85
N ASP A 227 -6.14 14.80 -18.43
CA ASP A 227 -6.11 16.10 -19.11
C ASP A 227 -5.24 16.10 -20.38
N ASN A 228 -4.42 15.07 -20.63
CA ASN A 228 -3.76 14.81 -21.91
C ASN A 228 -4.60 13.89 -22.83
N VAL A 229 -5.87 13.71 -22.54
CA VAL A 229 -6.80 13.32 -23.60
C VAL A 229 -6.71 14.44 -24.62
N ASN A 230 -6.18 14.14 -25.82
CA ASN A 230 -6.27 15.03 -26.96
C ASN A 230 -7.75 15.31 -27.21
N LEU A 231 -8.30 16.32 -26.50
CA LEU A 231 -9.67 16.72 -26.67
C LEU A 231 -9.86 17.11 -28.12
N ILE A 232 -10.78 16.45 -28.78
CA ILE A 232 -11.19 16.81 -30.12
C ILE A 232 -12.38 17.77 -30.02
N ASN A 233 -12.43 18.78 -30.89
CA ASN A 233 -13.57 19.65 -30.99
C ASN A 233 -14.71 18.97 -31.81
N ILE A 234 -15.89 19.60 -31.85
CA ILE A 234 -17.05 19.03 -32.53
C ILE A 234 -16.82 18.84 -34.02
N ASP A 235 -16.03 19.71 -34.65
CA ASP A 235 -15.74 19.61 -36.09
C ASP A 235 -14.84 18.40 -36.38
N GLN A 236 -13.85 18.15 -35.54
CA GLN A 236 -12.99 16.96 -35.62
C GLN A 236 -13.81 15.68 -35.41
N PHE A 237 -14.72 15.68 -34.41
CA PHE A 237 -15.61 14.54 -34.21
C PHE A 237 -16.57 14.33 -35.37
N SER A 238 -17.14 15.39 -35.93
CA SER A 238 -18.05 15.36 -37.07
C SER A 238 -17.38 14.88 -38.35
N ALA A 239 -16.05 14.97 -38.43
CA ALA A 239 -15.29 14.40 -39.56
C ALA A 239 -15.18 12.87 -39.50
N VAL A 240 -15.51 12.24 -38.36
CA VAL A 240 -15.49 10.78 -38.22
C VAL A 240 -16.78 10.19 -38.77
N ASP A 241 -16.66 9.32 -39.82
CA ASP A 241 -17.81 8.61 -40.41
C ASP A 241 -18.12 7.32 -39.62
N LEU A 242 -19.08 7.41 -38.69
CA LEU A 242 -19.55 6.27 -37.91
C LEU A 242 -20.73 5.60 -38.64
N ARG A 243 -20.61 4.29 -38.89
CA ARG A 243 -21.64 3.48 -39.56
C ARG A 243 -22.05 2.29 -38.74
N VAL A 244 -23.32 1.93 -38.78
CA VAL A 244 -23.78 0.63 -38.33
C VAL A 244 -23.46 -0.37 -39.42
N ALA A 245 -22.73 -1.41 -39.11
CA ALA A 245 -22.35 -2.47 -40.02
C ALA A 245 -22.78 -3.84 -39.47
N LYS A 246 -23.18 -4.73 -40.35
CA LYS A 246 -23.53 -6.12 -40.04
C LYS A 246 -22.32 -7.02 -40.26
N ILE A 247 -21.99 -7.84 -39.28
CA ILE A 247 -20.93 -8.85 -39.42
C ILE A 247 -21.47 -10.00 -40.26
N ILE A 248 -21.01 -10.13 -41.52
CA ILE A 248 -21.40 -11.21 -42.45
C ILE A 248 -20.58 -12.47 -42.16
N LYS A 249 -19.30 -12.26 -41.77
CA LYS A 249 -18.38 -13.37 -41.52
C LYS A 249 -17.34 -12.95 -40.46
N ALA A 250 -16.99 -13.88 -39.60
CA ALA A 250 -15.88 -13.74 -38.66
C ALA A 250 -14.99 -15.00 -38.72
N ASP A 251 -13.71 -14.79 -38.88
CA ASP A 251 -12.73 -15.89 -38.98
C ASP A 251 -11.56 -15.68 -38.03
N ASP A 252 -10.97 -16.78 -37.59
CA ASP A 252 -9.69 -16.78 -36.91
C ASP A 252 -8.57 -16.39 -37.88
N VAL A 253 -7.59 -15.62 -37.37
CA VAL A 253 -6.42 -15.24 -38.15
C VAL A 253 -5.27 -16.18 -37.80
N GLU A 254 -4.83 -17.00 -38.77
CA GLU A 254 -3.74 -17.94 -38.57
C GLU A 254 -2.44 -17.19 -38.23
N GLY A 255 -1.82 -17.58 -37.13
CA GLY A 255 -0.58 -16.93 -36.61
C GLY A 255 -0.82 -15.62 -35.87
N ALA A 256 -2.06 -15.31 -35.46
CA ALA A 256 -2.38 -14.17 -34.60
C ALA A 256 -3.20 -14.62 -33.38
N ASP A 257 -2.65 -14.39 -32.16
CA ASP A 257 -3.28 -14.82 -30.90
C ASP A 257 -4.45 -13.91 -30.45
N LYS A 258 -4.49 -12.67 -30.95
CA LYS A 258 -5.43 -11.64 -30.48
C LYS A 258 -6.42 -11.16 -31.53
N LEU A 259 -6.25 -11.52 -32.79
CA LEU A 259 -7.01 -10.95 -33.89
C LEU A 259 -8.11 -11.91 -34.42
N LEU A 260 -9.28 -11.32 -34.71
CA LEU A 260 -10.29 -11.91 -35.59
C LEU A 260 -10.37 -11.07 -36.85
N GLN A 261 -10.61 -11.73 -38.00
CA GLN A 261 -10.92 -11.09 -39.26
C GLN A 261 -12.44 -11.01 -39.42
N LEU A 262 -12.95 -9.81 -39.57
CA LEU A 262 -14.36 -9.55 -39.75
C LEU A 262 -14.65 -9.06 -41.16
N THR A 263 -15.64 -9.66 -41.84
CA THR A 263 -16.22 -9.13 -43.05
C THR A 263 -17.53 -8.44 -42.70
N LEU A 264 -17.61 -7.15 -42.96
CA LEU A 264 -18.69 -6.27 -42.53
C LEU A 264 -19.51 -5.79 -43.77
N ASP A 265 -20.83 -5.87 -43.66
CA ASP A 265 -21.76 -5.23 -44.61
C ASP A 265 -22.09 -3.83 -44.09
N VAL A 266 -21.75 -2.81 -44.85
CA VAL A 266 -21.97 -1.39 -44.53
C VAL A 266 -23.10 -0.78 -45.37
N GLY A 267 -23.99 -1.62 -45.91
CA GLY A 267 -25.11 -1.20 -46.73
C GLY A 267 -24.66 -0.69 -48.12
N ASP A 268 -25.11 0.48 -48.52
CA ASP A 268 -24.81 1.07 -49.85
C ASP A 268 -23.29 1.29 -50.09
N LEU A 269 -22.47 1.25 -49.04
CA LEU A 269 -21.02 1.39 -49.14
C LEU A 269 -20.29 0.05 -49.37
N GLY A 270 -21.05 -1.04 -49.49
CA GLY A 270 -20.52 -2.38 -49.76
C GLY A 270 -19.90 -3.02 -48.54
N THR A 271 -18.96 -3.91 -48.79
CA THR A 271 -18.29 -4.67 -47.70
C THR A 271 -16.96 -4.03 -47.28
N ARG A 272 -16.59 -4.26 -46.00
CA ARG A 272 -15.29 -3.91 -45.47
C ARG A 272 -14.65 -5.10 -44.75
N ASN A 273 -13.35 -5.24 -44.93
CA ASN A 273 -12.55 -6.22 -44.18
C ASN A 273 -11.84 -5.53 -43.03
N VAL A 274 -12.04 -5.99 -41.78
CA VAL A 274 -11.46 -5.39 -40.58
C VAL A 274 -10.82 -6.44 -39.72
N PHE A 275 -9.60 -6.17 -39.26
CA PHE A 275 -8.92 -6.98 -38.26
C PHE A 275 -9.11 -6.35 -36.87
N ALA A 276 -9.80 -7.07 -35.97
CA ALA A 276 -10.14 -6.60 -34.62
C ALA A 276 -9.46 -7.44 -33.55
N GLY A 277 -8.89 -6.79 -32.53
CA GLY A 277 -8.16 -7.43 -31.42
C GLY A 277 -9.09 -7.99 -30.35
N ILE A 278 -10.12 -8.72 -30.70
CA ILE A 278 -11.22 -9.18 -29.84
C ILE A 278 -11.28 -10.69 -29.62
N LYS A 279 -10.30 -11.45 -30.11
CA LYS A 279 -10.28 -12.93 -30.04
C LYS A 279 -10.29 -13.46 -28.60
N SER A 280 -9.76 -12.69 -27.63
CA SER A 280 -9.80 -13.09 -26.21
C SER A 280 -11.19 -13.03 -25.58
N ALA A 281 -12.09 -12.22 -26.18
CA ALA A 281 -13.42 -11.96 -25.62
C ALA A 281 -14.56 -12.61 -26.44
N TYR A 282 -14.35 -12.91 -27.72
CA TYR A 282 -15.38 -13.41 -28.62
C TYR A 282 -14.87 -14.56 -29.47
N LYS A 283 -15.76 -15.53 -29.72
CA LYS A 283 -15.54 -16.56 -30.73
C LYS A 283 -16.16 -16.12 -32.08
N PRO A 284 -15.59 -16.54 -33.23
CA PRO A 284 -16.11 -16.19 -34.53
C PRO A 284 -17.61 -16.51 -34.73
N GLU A 285 -18.05 -17.68 -34.25
CA GLU A 285 -19.44 -18.14 -34.34
C GLU A 285 -20.44 -17.25 -33.60
N ASP A 286 -19.99 -16.55 -32.52
CA ASP A 286 -20.84 -15.68 -31.72
C ASP A 286 -21.04 -14.28 -32.34
N LEU A 287 -20.26 -13.93 -33.34
CA LEU A 287 -20.23 -12.59 -33.94
C LEU A 287 -21.03 -12.48 -35.25
N THR A 288 -21.19 -13.56 -35.98
CA THR A 288 -21.93 -13.55 -37.26
C THR A 288 -23.37 -13.10 -37.05
N ASP A 289 -23.89 -12.32 -38.01
CA ASP A 289 -25.21 -11.70 -38.03
C ASP A 289 -25.44 -10.58 -36.98
N ARG A 290 -24.43 -10.18 -36.22
CA ARG A 290 -24.55 -9.06 -35.26
C ARG A 290 -24.26 -7.71 -35.90
N TYR A 291 -24.86 -6.66 -35.33
CA TYR A 291 -24.62 -5.28 -35.72
C TYR A 291 -23.60 -4.62 -34.78
N ILE A 292 -22.69 -3.85 -35.36
CA ILE A 292 -21.60 -3.15 -34.67
C ILE A 292 -21.50 -1.71 -35.16
N VAL A 293 -20.76 -0.88 -34.44
CA VAL A 293 -20.37 0.45 -34.92
C VAL A 293 -18.98 0.37 -35.53
N LEU A 294 -18.88 0.85 -36.78
CA LEU A 294 -17.64 0.92 -37.55
C LEU A 294 -17.24 2.38 -37.77
N VAL A 295 -15.97 2.70 -37.52
CA VAL A 295 -15.34 3.91 -38.07
C VAL A 295 -14.92 3.59 -39.49
N ASN A 296 -15.69 4.15 -40.46
CA ASN A 296 -15.62 3.76 -41.88
C ASN A 296 -14.57 4.53 -42.68
N ASN A 297 -14.25 5.76 -42.27
CA ASN A 297 -13.36 6.66 -43.02
C ASN A 297 -11.93 6.72 -42.52
N LEU A 298 -11.46 5.66 -41.88
CA LEU A 298 -10.04 5.51 -41.55
C LEU A 298 -9.26 5.06 -42.78
N GLU A 299 -8.03 5.57 -42.92
CA GLU A 299 -7.10 5.09 -43.95
C GLU A 299 -6.88 3.57 -43.82
N PRO A 300 -6.96 2.82 -44.92
CA PRO A 300 -6.72 1.38 -44.90
C PRO A 300 -5.34 1.05 -44.39
N ARG A 301 -5.27 0.23 -43.34
CA ARG A 301 -4.01 -0.16 -42.69
C ARG A 301 -3.52 -1.51 -43.23
N LYS A 302 -2.32 -1.51 -43.83
CA LYS A 302 -1.68 -2.75 -44.26
C LYS A 302 -1.09 -3.46 -43.03
N MET A 303 -1.53 -4.68 -42.80
CA MET A 303 -1.07 -5.56 -41.72
C MET A 303 -0.41 -6.81 -42.29
N LYS A 304 0.23 -7.61 -41.45
CA LYS A 304 0.88 -8.89 -41.85
C LYS A 304 -0.11 -9.87 -42.47
N PHE A 305 -1.38 -9.79 -42.10
CA PHE A 305 -2.44 -10.74 -42.48
C PHE A 305 -3.40 -10.20 -43.52
N GLY A 306 -3.25 -8.97 -43.99
CA GLY A 306 -4.13 -8.33 -44.97
C GLY A 306 -4.26 -6.83 -44.76
N ILE A 307 -5.30 -6.25 -45.37
CA ILE A 307 -5.63 -4.83 -45.25
C ILE A 307 -6.85 -4.69 -44.33
N SER A 308 -6.77 -3.84 -43.32
CA SER A 308 -7.91 -3.44 -42.46
C SER A 308 -8.49 -2.12 -42.99
N GLU A 309 -9.79 -2.11 -43.32
CA GLU A 309 -10.49 -0.99 -44.01
C GLU A 309 -11.41 -0.25 -43.03
N GLY A 310 -11.04 -0.10 -41.79
CA GLY A 310 -11.80 0.58 -40.77
C GLY A 310 -11.46 0.07 -39.35
N MET A 311 -12.18 0.56 -38.35
CA MET A 311 -12.03 0.15 -36.97
C MET A 311 -13.40 -0.11 -36.34
N VAL A 312 -13.56 -1.27 -35.73
CA VAL A 312 -14.75 -1.63 -34.94
C VAL A 312 -14.62 -1.03 -33.54
N LEU A 313 -15.65 -0.33 -33.08
CA LEU A 313 -15.72 0.20 -31.73
C LEU A 313 -16.19 -0.87 -30.76
N ALA A 314 -15.43 -1.05 -29.69
CA ALA A 314 -15.78 -1.92 -28.59
C ALA A 314 -15.51 -1.21 -27.26
N SER A 315 -16.38 -1.39 -26.27
CA SER A 315 -16.11 -0.88 -24.92
C SER A 315 -15.20 -1.86 -24.17
N SER A 316 -14.23 -1.32 -23.46
CA SER A 316 -13.35 -2.08 -22.59
C SER A 316 -13.30 -1.45 -21.20
N ASN A 317 -13.04 -2.25 -20.18
CA ASN A 317 -12.60 -1.78 -18.88
C ASN A 317 -11.32 -2.51 -18.50
N ASP A 318 -10.59 -2.01 -17.51
CA ASP A 318 -9.29 -2.55 -17.09
C ASP A 318 -9.35 -4.01 -16.60
N ALA A 319 -10.51 -4.49 -16.19
CA ALA A 319 -10.71 -5.84 -15.66
C ALA A 319 -11.24 -6.85 -16.70
N VAL A 320 -12.01 -6.39 -17.69
CA VAL A 320 -12.59 -7.25 -18.75
C VAL A 320 -12.56 -6.48 -20.07
N SER A 321 -11.70 -6.89 -20.99
CA SER A 321 -11.72 -6.36 -22.36
C SER A 321 -13.05 -6.71 -23.01
N TYR A 322 -13.80 -5.69 -23.47
CA TYR A 322 -14.94 -5.81 -24.37
C TYR A 322 -16.26 -6.31 -23.76
N THR A 323 -17.00 -5.45 -23.11
CA THR A 323 -18.30 -5.79 -22.55
C THR A 323 -19.44 -5.71 -23.54
N HIS A 324 -19.38 -4.84 -24.57
CA HIS A 324 -20.44 -4.71 -25.60
C HIS A 324 -19.86 -4.29 -26.96
N LEU A 325 -19.67 -5.25 -27.83
CA LEU A 325 -19.31 -5.00 -29.23
C LEU A 325 -20.57 -4.73 -30.09
N THR A 326 -21.70 -5.30 -29.69
CA THR A 326 -22.90 -5.38 -30.54
C THR A 326 -24.00 -4.47 -30.04
N LEU A 327 -24.75 -3.87 -30.97
CA LEU A 327 -25.95 -3.12 -30.67
C LEU A 327 -27.10 -4.08 -30.28
N PRO A 328 -27.93 -3.75 -29.27
CA PRO A 328 -29.09 -4.56 -28.95
C PRO A 328 -30.06 -4.57 -30.13
N THR A 329 -30.42 -5.76 -30.58
CA THR A 329 -31.41 -5.98 -31.67
C THR A 329 -32.82 -6.12 -31.09
N THR A 330 -33.29 -5.21 -30.28
CA THR A 330 -34.69 -5.14 -29.93
C THR A 330 -35.41 -4.41 -31.07
N SER A 331 -36.17 -5.14 -31.88
CA SER A 331 -37.21 -4.56 -32.74
C SER A 331 -38.18 -3.83 -31.81
N ALA A 332 -38.04 -2.51 -31.73
CA ALA A 332 -39.11 -1.66 -31.24
C ALA A 332 -40.21 -1.69 -32.31
N VAL A 333 -41.32 -2.29 -32.00
CA VAL A 333 -42.58 -2.13 -32.70
C VAL A 333 -43.14 -0.76 -32.38
#